data_2d69841a9797cb891fa3326fdcdb1ac9
#
_entry.id   2d69841a9797cb891fa3326fdcdb1ac9
#
_cell.length_a   1.000
_cell.length_b   1.000
_cell.length_c   1.000
_cell.angle_alpha   90.00
_cell.angle_beta   90.00
_cell.angle_gamma   90.00
#
_symmetry.space_group_name_H-M   'P 1'
#
loop_
_entity.id
_entity.type
_entity.pdbx_description
1 polymer ?
#
loop_
_entity_poly.entity_id
_entity_poly.type
_entity_poly.pdbx_seq_one_letter_code
_entity_poly.pdbx_strand_id
1 'polypeptide(L)'
;NPSEKAELDKLIEVLDKAKTNATEKLSNVPEGTTGKIDLQTRLDSINSVTSPEVNDRDSNGVLDTVQLTEAQEAIEAAEEAKRAVDNKLTEITRDGLINPSEKAELDKLIEALDKAKTNASEKLNSVPEGTTGKVDLQTR
;
A
#
# COMPACT_ATOMS: atom_id res chain seq x y z
N ASN A 1 9.19 -3.53 -0.31
CA ASN A 1 8.63 -2.94 0.93
C ASN A 1 9.55 -1.82 1.46
N PRO A 2 9.12 -1.00 2.45
CA PRO A 2 9.94 0.10 2.99
C PRO A 2 11.30 -0.32 3.52
N SER A 3 11.42 -1.49 4.16
CA SER A 3 12.69 -2.01 4.68
C SER A 3 13.67 -2.34 3.55
N GLU A 4 13.20 -2.98 2.51
CA GLU A 4 14.01 -3.30 1.31
C GLU A 4 14.48 -2.02 0.61
N LYS A 5 13.59 -1.00 0.54
CA LYS A 5 13.97 0.31 0.03
C LYS A 5 15.10 0.93 0.85
N ALA A 6 15.00 0.92 2.19
CA ALA A 6 16.02 1.48 3.07
C ALA A 6 17.37 0.76 2.95
N GLU A 7 17.38 -0.55 2.71
CA GLU A 7 18.61 -1.30 2.42
C GLU A 7 19.21 -0.92 1.06
N LEU A 8 18.34 -0.80 0.03
CA LEU A 8 18.76 -0.37 -1.30
C LEU A 8 19.33 1.05 -1.29
N ASP A 9 18.68 1.98 -0.58
CA ASP A 9 19.16 3.37 -0.44
C ASP A 9 20.58 3.42 0.17
N LYS A 10 20.85 2.59 1.19
CA LYS A 10 22.19 2.47 1.78
C LYS A 10 23.23 1.94 0.77
N LEU A 11 22.87 0.94 -0.04
CA LEU A 11 23.77 0.41 -1.07
C LEU A 11 24.04 1.43 -2.16
N ILE A 12 23.06 2.22 -2.56
CA ILE A 12 23.21 3.32 -3.52
C ILE A 12 24.16 4.39 -2.95
N GLU A 13 24.01 4.77 -1.70
CA GLU A 13 24.89 5.74 -1.04
C GLU A 13 26.36 5.22 -1.01
N VAL A 14 26.56 3.95 -0.72
CA VAL A 14 27.90 3.33 -0.75
C VAL A 14 28.48 3.35 -2.15
N LEU A 15 27.68 3.04 -3.18
CA LEU A 15 28.10 3.09 -4.57
C LEU A 15 28.51 4.51 -4.98
N ASP A 16 27.70 5.51 -4.64
CA ASP A 16 27.98 6.92 -4.99
C ASP A 16 29.25 7.42 -4.31
N LYS A 17 29.48 7.07 -3.03
CA LYS A 17 30.72 7.39 -2.31
C LYS A 17 31.95 6.72 -2.96
N ALA A 18 31.80 5.46 -3.38
CA ALA A 18 32.89 4.73 -4.05
C ALA A 18 33.21 5.35 -5.41
N LYS A 19 32.20 5.75 -6.19
CA LYS A 19 32.38 6.44 -7.48
C LYS A 19 33.07 7.79 -7.29
N THR A 20 32.65 8.59 -6.32
CA THR A 20 33.25 9.89 -6.00
C THR A 20 34.73 9.70 -5.62
N ASN A 21 35.05 8.77 -4.73
CA ASN A 21 36.42 8.48 -4.34
C ASN A 21 37.29 8.01 -5.53
N ALA A 22 36.74 7.15 -6.39
CA ALA A 22 37.43 6.72 -7.60
C ALA A 22 37.72 7.88 -8.56
N THR A 23 36.73 8.77 -8.76
CA THR A 23 36.87 9.97 -9.58
C THR A 23 37.96 10.90 -9.03
N GLU A 24 37.98 11.16 -7.72
CA GLU A 24 39.00 11.98 -7.07
C GLU A 24 40.39 11.38 -7.23
N LYS A 25 40.55 10.08 -7.00
CA LYS A 25 41.84 9.40 -7.16
C LYS A 25 42.33 9.42 -8.61
N LEU A 26 41.41 9.21 -9.57
CA LEU A 26 41.78 9.19 -10.98
C LEU A 26 42.11 10.59 -11.49
N SER A 27 41.50 11.65 -10.97
CA SER A 27 41.81 13.05 -11.30
C SER A 27 43.25 13.42 -10.87
N ASN A 28 43.78 12.80 -9.82
CA ASN A 28 45.13 13.01 -9.33
C ASN A 28 46.19 12.27 -10.17
N VAL A 29 45.79 11.36 -11.07
CA VAL A 29 46.69 10.69 -11.98
C VAL A 29 47.06 11.66 -13.13
N PRO A 30 48.36 11.91 -13.40
CA PRO A 30 48.75 12.81 -14.49
C PRO A 30 48.24 12.36 -15.85
N GLU A 31 47.93 13.36 -16.69
CA GLU A 31 47.56 13.05 -18.09
C GLU A 31 48.71 12.32 -18.82
N GLY A 32 48.33 11.41 -19.72
CA GLY A 32 49.31 10.59 -20.46
C GLY A 32 49.84 9.40 -19.69
N THR A 33 49.45 9.20 -18.41
CA THR A 33 49.82 7.99 -17.65
C THR A 33 49.15 6.77 -18.30
N THR A 34 49.99 5.74 -18.62
CA THR A 34 49.49 4.48 -19.19
C THR A 34 48.41 3.88 -18.32
N GLY A 35 47.26 3.53 -18.90
CA GLY A 35 46.12 2.95 -18.22
C GLY A 35 45.12 3.92 -17.63
N LYS A 36 45.40 5.26 -17.59
CA LYS A 36 44.44 6.26 -17.09
C LYS A 36 43.13 6.23 -17.89
N ILE A 37 43.22 6.15 -19.21
CA ILE A 37 42.04 6.13 -20.11
C ILE A 37 41.20 4.87 -19.86
N ASP A 38 41.83 3.71 -19.67
CA ASP A 38 41.11 2.47 -19.39
C ASP A 38 40.38 2.53 -18.06
N LEU A 39 41.01 3.11 -17.03
CA LEU A 39 40.36 3.31 -15.73
C LEU A 39 39.21 4.32 -15.80
N GLN A 40 39.37 5.38 -16.57
CA GLN A 40 38.26 6.34 -16.80
C GLN A 40 37.09 5.66 -17.51
N THR A 41 37.32 4.90 -18.56
CA THR A 41 36.30 4.15 -19.28
C THR A 41 35.54 3.18 -18.37
N ARG A 42 36.27 2.48 -17.50
CA ARG A 42 35.67 1.58 -16.51
C ARG A 42 34.82 2.34 -15.49
N LEU A 43 35.27 3.48 -14.99
CA LEU A 43 34.53 4.32 -14.06
C LEU A 43 33.26 4.89 -14.70
N ASP A 44 33.35 5.36 -15.93
CA ASP A 44 32.22 5.91 -16.69
C ASP A 44 31.15 4.85 -17.01
N SER A 45 31.55 3.58 -17.09
CA SER A 45 30.64 2.45 -17.30
C SER A 45 29.79 2.09 -16.07
N ILE A 46 30.14 2.61 -14.89
CA ILE A 46 29.36 2.39 -13.67
C ILE A 46 28.20 3.37 -13.68
N ASN A 47 27.00 2.89 -14.03
CA ASN A 47 25.80 3.69 -14.09
C ASN A 47 25.33 4.11 -12.69
N SER A 48 24.66 5.26 -12.62
CA SER A 48 23.92 5.66 -11.43
C SER A 48 22.68 4.80 -11.26
N VAL A 49 22.35 4.48 -10.02
CA VAL A 49 21.16 3.72 -9.64
C VAL A 49 20.25 4.65 -8.85
N THR A 50 18.97 4.68 -9.22
CA THR A 50 17.93 5.37 -8.46
C THR A 50 17.06 4.37 -7.73
N SER A 51 16.78 4.67 -6.47
CA SER A 51 15.85 3.87 -5.69
C SER A 51 14.41 4.04 -6.21
N PRO A 52 13.64 2.97 -6.35
CA PRO A 52 12.23 3.10 -6.68
C PRO A 52 11.46 3.76 -5.54
N GLU A 53 10.41 4.48 -5.87
CA GLU A 53 9.51 5.03 -4.85
C GLU A 53 8.67 3.92 -4.22
N VAL A 54 8.51 4.02 -2.91
CA VAL A 54 7.64 3.15 -2.11
C VAL A 54 6.60 4.05 -1.45
N ASN A 55 5.34 3.89 -1.85
CA ASN A 55 4.23 4.65 -1.29
C ASN A 55 3.78 4.01 0.04
N ASP A 56 4.30 4.53 1.12
CA ASP A 56 3.96 4.22 2.52
C ASP A 56 4.02 5.55 3.28
N ARG A 57 2.92 6.32 3.16
CA ARG A 57 2.86 7.73 3.63
C ARG A 57 2.77 7.85 5.13
N ASP A 58 2.20 6.85 5.80
CA ASP A 58 2.09 6.82 7.26
C ASP A 58 3.27 6.10 7.94
N SER A 59 4.21 5.58 7.13
CA SER A 59 5.44 4.90 7.59
C SER A 59 5.17 3.71 8.53
N ASN A 60 4.07 3.02 8.33
CA ASN A 60 3.69 1.85 9.13
C ASN A 60 4.29 0.53 8.63
N GLY A 61 5.03 0.55 7.52
CA GLY A 61 5.66 -0.61 6.90
C GLY A 61 4.75 -1.35 5.92
N VAL A 62 3.53 -0.86 5.68
CA VAL A 62 2.57 -1.40 4.71
C VAL A 62 2.38 -0.38 3.57
N LEU A 63 2.34 -0.86 2.34
CA LEU A 63 2.09 0.03 1.20
C LEU A 63 0.67 0.62 1.25
N ASP A 64 0.51 1.89 0.92
CA ASP A 64 -0.78 2.58 0.81
C ASP A 64 -1.79 1.80 -0.06
N THR A 65 -1.30 1.17 -1.14
CA THR A 65 -2.13 0.36 -2.05
C THR A 65 -2.64 -0.92 -1.40
N VAL A 66 -1.87 -1.52 -0.48
CA VAL A 66 -2.31 -2.70 0.28
C VAL A 66 -3.40 -2.30 1.27
N GLN A 67 -3.21 -1.20 2.00
CA GLN A 67 -4.22 -0.67 2.92
C GLN A 67 -5.51 -0.29 2.17
N LEU A 68 -5.40 0.29 0.98
CA LEU A 68 -6.56 0.60 0.13
C LEU A 68 -7.31 -0.68 -0.29
N THR A 69 -6.60 -1.73 -0.67
CA THR A 69 -7.21 -3.02 -1.03
C THR A 69 -7.94 -3.65 0.15
N GLU A 70 -7.32 -3.65 1.34
CA GLU A 70 -7.96 -4.14 2.56
C GLU A 70 -9.23 -3.36 2.92
N ALA A 71 -9.21 -2.03 2.73
CA ALA A 71 -10.38 -1.19 2.95
C ALA A 71 -11.49 -1.50 1.93
N GLN A 72 -11.14 -1.71 0.66
CA GLN A 72 -12.09 -2.10 -0.37
C GLN A 72 -12.76 -3.43 -0.05
N GLU A 73 -12.00 -4.45 0.31
CA GLU A 73 -12.52 -5.77 0.70
C GLU A 73 -13.47 -5.69 1.90
N ALA A 74 -13.13 -4.86 2.89
CA ALA A 74 -13.98 -4.65 4.06
C ALA A 74 -15.30 -3.93 3.70
N ILE A 75 -15.26 -2.98 2.78
CA ILE A 75 -16.48 -2.29 2.28
C ILE A 75 -17.35 -3.28 1.51
N GLU A 76 -16.77 -4.11 0.64
CA GLU A 76 -17.50 -5.14 -0.11
C GLU A 76 -18.18 -6.15 0.82
N ALA A 77 -17.52 -6.53 1.90
CA ALA A 77 -18.14 -7.37 2.94
C ALA A 77 -19.31 -6.70 3.65
N ALA A 78 -19.23 -5.38 3.92
CA ALA A 78 -20.33 -4.64 4.49
C ALA A 78 -21.51 -4.50 3.52
N GLU A 79 -21.26 -4.29 2.24
CA GLU A 79 -22.29 -4.26 1.19
C GLU A 79 -23.00 -5.62 1.06
N GLU A 80 -22.27 -6.73 1.15
CA GLU A 80 -22.84 -8.07 1.13
C GLU A 80 -23.69 -8.34 2.36
N ALA A 81 -23.22 -7.97 3.55
CA ALA A 81 -24.00 -8.05 4.78
C ALA A 81 -25.28 -7.22 4.70
N LYS A 82 -25.22 -6.01 4.10
CA LYS A 82 -26.41 -5.19 3.85
C LYS A 82 -27.42 -5.88 2.94
N ARG A 83 -26.95 -6.48 1.84
CA ARG A 83 -27.82 -7.27 0.93
C ARG A 83 -28.50 -8.42 1.65
N ALA A 84 -27.78 -9.12 2.55
CA ALA A 84 -28.34 -10.22 3.34
C ALA A 84 -29.48 -9.74 4.26
N VAL A 85 -29.31 -8.59 4.92
CA VAL A 85 -30.35 -7.95 5.74
C VAL A 85 -31.57 -7.59 4.88
N ASP A 86 -31.37 -6.93 3.73
CA ASP A 86 -32.45 -6.50 2.84
C ASP A 86 -33.24 -7.68 2.28
N ASN A 87 -32.54 -8.75 1.88
CA ASN A 87 -33.19 -9.98 1.38
C ASN A 87 -34.01 -10.65 2.48
N LYS A 88 -33.45 -10.76 3.70
CA LYS A 88 -34.18 -11.35 4.83
C LYS A 88 -35.37 -10.51 5.21
N LEU A 89 -35.23 -9.18 5.23
CA LEU A 89 -36.35 -8.28 5.51
C LEU A 89 -37.47 -8.46 4.48
N THR A 90 -37.14 -8.55 3.21
CA THR A 90 -38.12 -8.79 2.12
C THR A 90 -38.80 -10.15 2.28
N GLU A 91 -38.07 -11.17 2.68
CA GLU A 91 -38.60 -12.53 2.90
C GLU A 91 -39.64 -12.54 4.03
N ILE A 92 -39.26 -12.04 5.23
CA ILE A 92 -40.08 -12.10 6.44
C ILE A 92 -41.27 -11.15 6.41
N THR A 93 -41.27 -10.13 5.57
CA THR A 93 -42.41 -9.19 5.44
C THR A 93 -43.42 -9.62 4.37
N ARG A 94 -43.15 -10.70 3.65
CA ARG A 94 -44.01 -11.16 2.53
C ARG A 94 -45.43 -11.52 2.94
N ASP A 95 -45.61 -12.11 4.11
CA ASP A 95 -46.91 -12.51 4.64
C ASP A 95 -47.53 -11.49 5.61
N GLY A 96 -46.81 -10.38 5.86
CA GLY A 96 -47.24 -9.29 6.75
C GLY A 96 -47.10 -9.63 8.24
N LEU A 97 -46.51 -10.76 8.60
CA LEU A 97 -46.30 -11.25 9.96
C LEU A 97 -44.86 -11.56 10.20
N ILE A 98 -44.29 -11.06 11.28
CA ILE A 98 -42.90 -11.38 11.70
C ILE A 98 -43.00 -12.24 12.97
N ASN A 99 -42.60 -13.49 12.84
CA ASN A 99 -42.52 -14.38 14.01
C ASN A 99 -41.22 -14.21 14.80
N PRO A 100 -41.15 -14.66 16.07
CA PRO A 100 -39.98 -14.48 16.93
C PRO A 100 -38.71 -15.10 16.37
N SER A 101 -38.81 -16.19 15.60
CA SER A 101 -37.67 -16.89 14.98
C SER A 101 -37.07 -16.05 13.84
N GLU A 102 -37.92 -15.51 12.97
CA GLU A 102 -37.53 -14.62 11.87
C GLU A 102 -36.88 -13.34 12.37
N LYS A 103 -37.49 -12.77 13.45
CA LYS A 103 -36.88 -11.61 14.12
C LYS A 103 -35.48 -11.92 14.64
N ALA A 104 -35.29 -13.06 15.30
CA ALA A 104 -33.98 -13.44 15.85
C ALA A 104 -32.91 -13.65 14.74
N GLU A 105 -33.32 -14.17 13.58
CA GLU A 105 -32.42 -14.27 12.40
C GLU A 105 -32.08 -12.91 11.82
N LEU A 106 -33.06 -12.02 11.69
CA LEU A 106 -32.84 -10.66 11.22
C LEU A 106 -31.89 -9.88 12.16
N ASP A 107 -32.11 -9.98 13.48
CA ASP A 107 -31.28 -9.33 14.49
C ASP A 107 -29.80 -9.78 14.38
N LYS A 108 -29.53 -11.05 14.12
CA LYS A 108 -28.17 -11.55 13.87
C LYS A 108 -27.54 -10.98 12.60
N LEU A 109 -28.31 -10.84 11.54
CA LEU A 109 -27.81 -10.27 10.29
C LEU A 109 -27.52 -8.77 10.45
N ILE A 110 -28.34 -8.05 11.22
CA ILE A 110 -28.10 -6.64 11.57
C ILE A 110 -26.81 -6.51 12.37
N GLU A 111 -26.60 -7.36 13.39
CA GLU A 111 -25.35 -7.36 14.17
C GLU A 111 -24.11 -7.65 13.27
N ALA A 112 -24.23 -8.56 12.33
CA ALA A 112 -23.17 -8.86 11.38
C ALA A 112 -22.87 -7.66 10.46
N LEU A 113 -23.90 -6.97 10.00
CA LEU A 113 -23.77 -5.74 9.21
C LEU A 113 -23.07 -4.64 10.00
N ASP A 114 -23.45 -4.41 11.25
CA ASP A 114 -22.83 -3.39 12.09
C ASP A 114 -21.36 -3.66 12.34
N LYS A 115 -20.98 -4.93 12.57
CA LYS A 115 -19.57 -5.34 12.67
C LYS A 115 -18.80 -5.12 11.37
N ALA A 116 -19.39 -5.49 10.23
CA ALA A 116 -18.77 -5.29 8.92
C ALA A 116 -18.57 -3.80 8.62
N LYS A 117 -19.56 -2.94 8.92
CA LYS A 117 -19.46 -1.48 8.77
C LYS A 117 -18.37 -0.88 9.66
N THR A 118 -18.28 -1.33 10.90
CA THR A 118 -17.22 -0.88 11.82
C THR A 118 -15.85 -1.24 11.27
N ASN A 119 -15.65 -2.48 10.85
CA ASN A 119 -14.39 -2.93 10.25
C ASN A 119 -14.04 -2.16 8.98
N ALA A 120 -15.01 -1.92 8.10
CA ALA A 120 -14.79 -1.13 6.88
C ALA A 120 -14.35 0.31 7.21
N SER A 121 -14.99 0.93 8.20
CA SER A 121 -14.63 2.28 8.66
C SER A 121 -13.21 2.32 9.23
N GLU A 122 -12.82 1.34 10.05
CA GLU A 122 -11.48 1.25 10.62
C GLU A 122 -10.42 1.07 9.53
N LYS A 123 -10.64 0.16 8.59
CA LYS A 123 -9.75 -0.08 7.45
C LYS A 123 -9.61 1.16 6.56
N LEU A 124 -10.71 1.82 6.24
CA LEU A 124 -10.70 3.03 5.43
C LEU A 124 -9.98 4.19 6.13
N ASN A 125 -10.15 4.33 7.44
CA ASN A 125 -9.45 5.33 8.24
C ASN A 125 -7.93 5.07 8.31
N SER A 126 -7.49 3.82 8.22
CA SER A 126 -6.06 3.47 8.19
C SER A 126 -5.39 3.78 6.84
N VAL A 127 -6.15 3.97 5.76
CA VAL A 127 -5.59 4.37 4.46
C VAL A 127 -5.11 5.81 4.54
N PRO A 128 -3.84 6.12 4.20
CA PRO A 128 -3.32 7.48 4.24
C PRO A 128 -4.09 8.46 3.34
N GLU A 129 -4.20 9.71 3.79
CA GLU A 129 -4.83 10.77 2.98
C GLU A 129 -4.06 11.00 1.67
N GLY A 130 -4.82 11.27 0.61
CA GLY A 130 -4.27 11.45 -0.73
C GLY A 130 -3.89 10.15 -1.44
N THR A 131 -4.18 8.97 -0.85
CA THR A 131 -4.09 7.70 -1.58
C THR A 131 -5.16 7.67 -2.67
N THR A 132 -4.71 7.44 -3.91
CA THR A 132 -5.62 7.38 -5.06
C THR A 132 -6.67 6.28 -4.85
N GLY A 133 -7.94 6.63 -4.95
CA GLY A 133 -9.08 5.72 -4.72
C GLY A 133 -9.68 5.79 -3.32
N LYS A 134 -9.02 6.39 -2.31
CA LYS A 134 -9.58 6.52 -0.96
C LYS A 134 -10.91 7.28 -0.98
N VAL A 135 -10.98 8.41 -1.70
CA VAL A 135 -12.21 9.23 -1.80
C VAL A 135 -13.35 8.44 -2.41
N ASP A 136 -13.08 7.62 -3.42
CA ASP A 136 -14.12 6.79 -4.06
C ASP A 136 -14.69 5.77 -3.07
N LEU A 137 -13.83 5.18 -2.23
CA LEU A 137 -14.28 4.26 -1.18
C LEU A 137 -15.06 4.95 -0.06
N GLN A 138 -14.78 6.21 0.25
CA GLN A 138 -15.53 7.00 1.25
C GLN A 138 -16.95 7.30 0.83
N THR A 139 -17.25 7.28 -0.46
CA THR A 139 -18.57 7.59 -1.01
C THR A 139 -19.47 6.35 -1.18
N ARG A 140 -18.95 5.16 -1.00
CA ARG A 140 -19.67 3.87 -1.03
C ARG A 140 -20.33 3.57 0.31
#